data_c52e0197e0d63fa19ad04d7e4c01f204
#
_entry.id   c52e0197e0d63fa19ad04d7e4c01f204
#
_cell.length_a   1.000
_cell.length_b   1.000
_cell.length_c   1.000
_cell.angle_alpha   90.00
_cell.angle_beta   90.00
_cell.angle_gamma   90.00
#
_symmetry.space_group_name_H-M   'P 1'
#
loop_
_entity.id
_entity.type
_entity.pdbx_description
1 polymer ?
#
loop_
_entity_poly.entity_id
_entity_poly.type
_entity_poly.pdbx_seq_one_letter_code
_entity_poly.pdbx_strand_id
1 'polypeptide(L)'
;MRATAYHFWSPTCAPCKAIKPALDDLKEEFSQVTWVSVNIQEDPQNLALKYGVKVVPTIVTVKINEFGNPVKVDNHTGINMMGYYRLFKNATQQE
;
A
#
# COMPACT_ATOMS: atom_id res chain seq x y z
N MET A 1 17.42 -0.90 -3.62
CA MET A 1 16.33 -1.32 -2.71
C MET A 1 15.05 -1.50 -3.48
N ARG A 2 14.17 -2.35 -2.98
CA ARG A 2 12.87 -2.57 -3.58
C ARG A 2 11.78 -2.18 -2.59
N ALA A 3 10.58 -1.92 -3.12
CA ALA A 3 9.44 -1.61 -2.27
C ALA A 3 8.24 -2.42 -2.69
N THR A 4 7.46 -2.85 -1.71
CA THR A 4 6.19 -3.54 -1.90
C THR A 4 5.09 -2.69 -1.27
N ALA A 5 3.99 -2.52 -1.99
CA ALA A 5 2.82 -1.82 -1.49
C ALA A 5 1.67 -2.83 -1.32
N TYR A 6 1.21 -2.96 -0.09
CA TYR A 6 0.05 -3.78 0.23
C TYR A 6 -1.17 -2.87 0.29
N HIS A 7 -2.06 -3.02 -0.66
CA HIS A 7 -3.28 -2.22 -0.75
C HIS A 7 -4.46 -2.98 -0.15
N PHE A 8 -4.92 -2.53 1.00
CA PHE A 8 -6.03 -3.15 1.73
C PHE A 8 -7.33 -2.45 1.38
N TRP A 9 -8.32 -3.23 0.96
CA TRP A 9 -9.61 -2.74 0.51
C TRP A 9 -10.70 -3.76 0.83
N SER A 10 -11.94 -3.36 0.61
CA SER A 10 -13.09 -4.24 0.79
C SER A 10 -14.08 -3.99 -0.35
N PRO A 11 -14.78 -5.03 -0.85
CA PRO A 11 -15.77 -4.86 -1.91
C PRO A 11 -16.98 -4.01 -1.46
N THR A 12 -17.18 -3.83 -0.17
CA THR A 12 -18.27 -3.01 0.38
C THR A 12 -17.81 -1.63 0.82
N CYS A 13 -16.57 -1.28 0.54
CA CYS A 13 -15.96 0.00 0.94
C CYS A 13 -16.18 1.05 -0.14
N ALA A 14 -17.11 1.98 0.06
CA ALA A 14 -17.36 3.06 -0.91
C ALA A 14 -16.15 3.97 -1.10
N PRO A 15 -15.44 4.41 -0.04
CA PRO A 15 -14.20 5.20 -0.24
C PRO A 15 -13.12 4.47 -1.04
N CYS A 16 -13.01 3.15 -0.87
CA CYS A 16 -12.06 2.35 -1.66
C CYS A 16 -12.37 2.43 -3.15
N LYS A 17 -13.65 2.34 -3.50
CA LYS A 17 -14.08 2.45 -4.90
C LYS A 17 -13.85 3.84 -5.44
N ALA A 18 -14.09 4.86 -4.63
CA ALA A 18 -13.96 6.26 -5.04
C ALA A 18 -12.53 6.62 -5.43
N ILE A 19 -11.52 6.10 -4.73
CA ILE A 19 -10.12 6.45 -5.01
C ILE A 19 -9.43 5.49 -5.97
N LYS A 20 -10.10 4.42 -6.39
CA LYS A 20 -9.48 3.41 -7.24
C LYS A 20 -8.86 3.99 -8.52
N PRO A 21 -9.54 4.86 -9.29
CA PRO A 21 -8.90 5.43 -10.50
C PRO A 21 -7.62 6.20 -10.18
N ALA A 22 -7.61 6.99 -9.10
CA ALA A 22 -6.43 7.74 -8.69
C ALA A 22 -5.31 6.82 -8.22
N LEU A 23 -5.65 5.71 -7.53
CA LEU A 23 -4.66 4.72 -7.14
C LEU A 23 -4.07 3.98 -8.34
N ASP A 24 -4.88 3.73 -9.36
CA ASP A 24 -4.38 3.12 -10.60
C ASP A 24 -3.35 4.02 -11.28
N ASP A 25 -3.58 5.34 -11.28
CA ASP A 25 -2.62 6.31 -11.82
C ASP A 25 -1.33 6.31 -10.98
N LEU A 26 -1.46 6.24 -9.67
CA LEU A 26 -0.31 6.19 -8.77
C LEU A 26 0.52 4.93 -9.01
N LYS A 27 -0.15 3.81 -9.23
CA LYS A 27 0.49 2.53 -9.53
C LYS A 27 1.30 2.61 -10.82
N GLU A 28 0.79 3.31 -11.84
CA GLU A 28 1.53 3.54 -13.08
C GLU A 28 2.73 4.44 -12.86
N GLU A 29 2.57 5.50 -12.09
CA GLU A 29 3.66 6.45 -11.81
C GLU A 29 4.80 5.78 -11.08
N PHE A 30 4.49 4.89 -10.13
CA PHE A 30 5.49 4.17 -9.34
C PHE A 30 5.56 2.70 -9.75
N SER A 31 5.75 2.47 -11.04
CA SER A 31 5.70 1.13 -11.62
C SER A 31 6.77 0.17 -11.09
N GLN A 32 7.84 0.69 -10.48
CA GLN A 32 8.88 -0.13 -9.87
C GLN A 32 8.46 -0.73 -8.53
N VAL A 33 7.38 -0.25 -7.94
CA VAL A 33 6.86 -0.79 -6.68
C VAL A 33 6.04 -2.04 -6.96
N THR A 34 6.30 -3.12 -6.23
CA THR A 34 5.50 -4.33 -6.31
C THR A 34 4.18 -4.09 -5.59
N TRP A 35 3.08 -4.30 -6.29
CA TRP A 35 1.75 -4.01 -5.77
C TRP A 35 1.05 -5.31 -5.38
N VAL A 36 0.60 -5.40 -4.14
CA VAL A 36 -0.16 -6.56 -3.64
C VAL A 36 -1.53 -6.07 -3.20
N SER A 37 -2.57 -6.54 -3.87
CA SER A 37 -3.96 -6.18 -3.56
C SER A 37 -4.51 -7.15 -2.52
N VAL A 38 -5.04 -6.63 -1.42
CA VAL A 38 -5.56 -7.45 -0.32
C VAL A 38 -7.01 -7.07 -0.04
N ASN A 39 -7.93 -7.97 -0.38
CA ASN A 39 -9.32 -7.88 0.03
C ASN A 39 -9.41 -8.37 1.48
N ILE A 40 -9.75 -7.47 2.42
CA ILE A 40 -9.76 -7.83 3.84
C ILE A 40 -10.82 -8.87 4.20
N GLN A 41 -11.79 -9.12 3.31
CA GLN A 41 -12.78 -10.18 3.52
C GLN A 41 -12.26 -11.54 3.08
N GLU A 42 -11.15 -11.58 2.34
CA GLU A 42 -10.49 -12.79 1.86
C GLU A 42 -8.99 -12.65 2.04
N ASP A 43 -8.54 -12.72 3.27
CA ASP A 43 -7.15 -12.47 3.66
C ASP A 43 -6.59 -13.71 4.37
N PRO A 44 -6.33 -14.80 3.62
CA PRO A 44 -5.93 -16.08 4.25
C PRO A 44 -4.58 -16.02 4.96
N GLN A 45 -3.73 -15.06 4.61
CA GLN A 45 -2.42 -14.89 5.26
C GLN A 45 -2.46 -13.92 6.41
N ASN A 46 -3.63 -13.37 6.74
CA ASN A 46 -3.80 -12.39 7.83
C ASN A 46 -2.87 -11.20 7.69
N LEU A 47 -2.71 -10.67 6.48
CA LEU A 47 -1.83 -9.54 6.22
C LEU A 47 -2.32 -8.27 6.90
N ALA A 48 -3.66 -8.06 6.97
CA ALA A 48 -4.21 -6.91 7.68
C ALA A 48 -3.80 -6.93 9.16
N LEU A 49 -3.87 -8.08 9.80
CA LEU A 49 -3.45 -8.23 11.19
C LEU A 49 -1.95 -8.01 11.33
N LYS A 50 -1.18 -8.60 10.42
CA LYS A 50 0.29 -8.48 10.43
C LYS A 50 0.75 -7.03 10.40
N TYR A 51 0.11 -6.20 9.60
CA TYR A 51 0.49 -4.79 9.44
C TYR A 51 -0.37 -3.82 10.26
N GLY A 52 -1.23 -4.34 11.12
CA GLY A 52 -2.04 -3.53 12.02
C GLY A 52 -3.11 -2.71 11.33
N VAL A 53 -3.62 -3.17 10.19
CA VAL A 53 -4.62 -2.45 9.40
C VAL A 53 -6.00 -2.71 9.99
N LYS A 54 -6.70 -1.64 10.37
CA LYS A 54 -8.03 -1.73 11.00
C LYS A 54 -9.13 -1.05 10.19
N VAL A 55 -8.75 -0.20 9.26
CA VAL A 55 -9.70 0.52 8.39
C VAL A 55 -9.22 0.45 6.95
N VAL A 56 -10.17 0.60 6.02
CA VAL A 56 -9.88 0.63 4.59
C VAL A 56 -10.46 1.92 3.99
N PRO A 57 -9.85 2.47 2.94
CA PRO A 57 -8.64 1.98 2.28
C PRO A 57 -7.38 2.32 3.07
N THR A 58 -6.41 1.44 3.02
CA THR A 58 -5.08 1.65 3.61
C THR A 58 -4.04 1.04 2.68
N ILE A 59 -2.92 1.72 2.53
CA ILE A 59 -1.75 1.14 1.86
C ILE A 59 -0.60 1.11 2.85
N VAL A 60 0.06 -0.05 2.92
CA VAL A 60 1.26 -0.26 3.71
C VAL A 60 2.41 -0.48 2.73
N THR A 61 3.46 0.32 2.83
CA THR A 61 4.66 0.13 2.03
C THR A 61 5.76 -0.48 2.87
N VAL A 62 6.43 -1.47 2.28
CA VAL A 62 7.57 -2.15 2.91
C VAL A 62 8.77 -1.96 2.01
N LYS A 63 9.80 -1.32 2.52
CA LYS A 63 11.05 -1.11 1.82
C LYS A 63 11.97 -2.27 2.16
N ILE A 64 12.51 -2.91 1.13
CA ILE A 64 13.28 -4.15 1.27
C ILE A 64 14.70 -3.90 0.75
N ASN A 65 15.71 -4.26 1.55
CA ASN A 65 17.10 -4.08 1.15
C ASN A 65 17.54 -5.16 0.13
N GLU A 66 18.78 -5.07 -0.31
CA GLU A 66 19.34 -6.00 -1.30
C GLU A 66 19.44 -7.44 -0.81
N PHE A 67 19.37 -7.65 0.51
CA PHE A 67 19.42 -8.99 1.11
C PHE A 67 18.02 -9.58 1.33
N GLY A 68 16.97 -8.86 0.88
CA GLY A 68 15.59 -9.32 1.04
C GLY A 68 14.96 -9.04 2.40
N ASN A 69 15.59 -8.22 3.23
CA ASN A 69 15.10 -7.91 4.56
C ASN A 69 14.32 -6.59 4.57
N PRO A 70 13.18 -6.52 5.28
CA PRO A 70 12.46 -5.27 5.43
C PRO A 70 13.24 -4.30 6.30
N VAL A 71 13.40 -3.06 5.82
CA VAL A 71 14.16 -2.03 6.53
C VAL A 71 13.29 -0.84 6.93
N LYS A 72 12.10 -0.70 6.34
CA LYS A 72 11.19 0.39 6.67
C LYS A 72 9.77 0.01 6.31
N VAL A 73 8.82 0.27 7.21
CA VAL A 73 7.39 0.04 6.99
C VAL A 73 6.66 1.34 7.28
N ASP A 74 5.89 1.82 6.31
CA ASP A 74 5.07 3.03 6.44
C ASP A 74 3.65 2.71 5.99
N ASN A 75 2.70 3.57 6.36
CA ASN A 75 1.32 3.39 5.93
C ASN A 75 0.62 4.74 5.76
N HIS A 76 -0.48 4.70 5.01
CA HIS A 76 -1.40 5.81 4.91
C HIS A 76 -2.82 5.26 4.77
N THR A 77 -3.76 5.87 5.46
CA THR A 77 -5.17 5.46 5.49
C THR A 77 -6.05 6.61 5.04
N GLY A 78 -7.12 6.30 4.31
CA GLY A 78 -8.14 7.27 3.95
C GLY A 78 -8.12 7.63 2.48
N ILE A 79 -8.69 8.79 2.13
CA ILE A 79 -8.91 9.18 0.75
C ILE A 79 -8.04 10.35 0.29
N ASN A 80 -7.13 10.83 1.12
CA ASN A 80 -6.23 11.92 0.76
C ASN A 80 -5.11 11.39 -0.12
N MET A 81 -5.19 11.65 -1.42
CA MET A 81 -4.22 11.14 -2.39
C MET A 81 -2.81 11.70 -2.19
N MET A 82 -2.67 12.90 -1.62
CA MET A 82 -1.33 13.44 -1.32
C MET A 82 -0.61 12.58 -0.31
N GLY A 83 -1.33 12.01 0.65
CA GLY A 83 -0.74 11.09 1.62
C GLY A 83 -0.18 9.84 0.97
N TYR A 84 -0.92 9.27 0.01
CA TYR A 84 -0.43 8.11 -0.74
C TYR A 84 0.77 8.47 -1.62
N TYR A 85 0.74 9.62 -2.26
CA TYR A 85 1.86 10.07 -3.08
C TYR A 85 3.13 10.18 -2.24
N ARG A 86 3.05 10.82 -1.07
CA ARG A 86 4.19 10.94 -0.14
C ARG A 86 4.67 9.57 0.33
N LEU A 87 3.72 8.67 0.62
CA LEU A 87 4.05 7.31 1.04
C LEU A 87 4.92 6.61 0.00
N PHE A 88 4.54 6.70 -1.27
CA PHE A 88 5.26 6.06 -2.37
C PHE A 88 6.59 6.76 -2.66
N LYS A 89 6.62 8.09 -2.55
CA LYS A 89 7.88 8.83 -2.69
C LYS A 89 8.89 8.38 -1.63
N ASN A 90 8.46 8.27 -0.38
CA ASN A 90 9.33 7.82 0.69
C ASN A 90 9.80 6.38 0.50
N ALA A 91 8.91 5.51 0.03
CA ALA A 91 9.25 4.10 -0.17
C ALA A 91 10.23 3.89 -1.33
N THR A 92 10.27 4.82 -2.28
CA THR A 92 11.12 4.70 -3.47
C THR A 92 12.39 5.56 -3.39
N GLN A 93 12.55 6.35 -2.33
CA GLN A 93 13.79 7.09 -2.13
C GLN A 93 14.94 6.14 -1.87
N GLN A 94 16.07 6.45 -2.48
CA GLN A 94 17.32 5.75 -2.19
C GLN A 94 18.04 6.48 -1.07
N GLU A 95 18.64 5.71 -0.21
CA GLU A 95 19.43 6.25 0.91
C GLU A 95 20.92 6.00 0.70
#